data_e68496cbcdca054217065eed7501fa50
#
_entry.id   e68496cbcdca054217065eed7501fa50
#
_cell.length_a   1.000
_cell.length_b   1.000
_cell.length_c   1.000
_cell.angle_alpha   90.00
_cell.angle_beta   90.00
_cell.angle_gamma   90.00
#
_symmetry.space_group_name_H-M   'P 1'
#
loop_
_entity.id
_entity.type
_entity.pdbx_description
1 polymer ?
#
loop_
_entity_poly.entity_id
_entity_poly.type
_entity_poly.pdbx_seq_one_letter_code
_entity_poly.pdbx_strand_id
1 'polypeptide(L)'
;NSSTMGPLIHNQDEINRLQNDFNVGLYTKLSDVKDNDTVIIRTHGIPKDDLKNLRLQKAKIINATCPFVTTPQQIVKKMSKEGYSILIFGDAEHPEVKGVQSYGEDQDDVHIILEPSEIKDLIFKNNKIATVAQTTKKKEKYLEIVNALVLKNKEVRVFNTICDATFENQDAARDLSKEVDVMIVIGGKNSSNTKQLHSICLENCTNSYLIENDTELDSSWFVNKKLCGITAGASTPDWIIQQVVGKIESFN
;
A
#
# COMPACT_ATOMS: atom_id res chain seq x y z
N ASN A 1 -8.82 -0.91 27.08
CA ASN A 1 -9.16 -1.47 25.76
C ASN A 1 -8.02 -1.21 24.78
N SER A 2 -7.82 -2.14 23.84
CA SER A 2 -6.85 -1.97 22.76
C SER A 2 -7.59 -1.82 21.43
N SER A 3 -7.24 -0.80 20.64
CA SER A 3 -7.90 -0.56 19.35
C SER A 3 -6.90 -0.04 18.32
N THR A 4 -7.13 -0.36 17.07
CA THR A 4 -6.34 0.16 15.95
C THR A 4 -6.93 1.49 15.48
N MET A 5 -6.07 2.42 15.08
CA MET A 5 -6.48 3.66 14.40
C MET A 5 -6.58 3.39 12.89
N GLY A 6 -7.79 3.15 12.43
CA GLY A 6 -8.08 2.62 11.10
C GLY A 6 -7.79 1.11 10.98
N PRO A 7 -8.22 0.44 9.90
CA PRO A 7 -7.98 -0.97 9.67
C PRO A 7 -6.49 -1.29 9.70
N LEU A 8 -6.07 -2.27 10.50
CA LEU A 8 -4.65 -2.63 10.66
C LEU A 8 -4.03 -3.01 9.32
N ILE A 9 -4.76 -3.80 8.55
CA ILE A 9 -4.43 -4.28 7.20
C ILE A 9 -5.66 -4.22 6.30
N HIS A 10 -5.47 -4.42 4.99
CA HIS A 10 -6.57 -4.48 4.02
C HIS A 10 -7.08 -5.93 3.82
N ASN A 11 -7.52 -6.58 4.89
CA ASN A 11 -8.16 -7.88 4.85
C ASN A 11 -9.26 -7.94 5.92
N GLN A 12 -10.52 -8.08 5.50
CA GLN A 12 -11.67 -8.01 6.40
C GLN A 12 -11.75 -9.22 7.34
N ASP A 13 -11.39 -10.40 6.86
CA ASP A 13 -11.46 -11.63 7.69
C ASP A 13 -10.46 -11.55 8.85
N GLU A 14 -9.25 -11.03 8.59
CA GLU A 14 -8.28 -10.81 9.66
C GLU A 14 -8.72 -9.71 10.63
N ILE A 15 -9.34 -8.63 10.15
CA ILE A 15 -9.90 -7.60 11.02
C ILE A 15 -10.99 -8.20 11.92
N ASN A 16 -11.89 -9.01 11.37
CA ASN A 16 -12.94 -9.70 12.11
C ASN A 16 -12.32 -10.67 13.14
N ARG A 17 -11.28 -11.42 12.77
CA ARG A 17 -10.56 -12.31 13.68
C ARG A 17 -9.95 -11.54 14.86
N LEU A 18 -9.27 -10.42 14.58
CA LEU A 18 -8.68 -9.57 15.63
C LEU A 18 -9.77 -9.02 16.59
N GLN A 19 -10.92 -8.65 16.08
CA GLN A 19 -12.03 -8.17 16.91
C GLN A 19 -12.65 -9.28 17.75
N ASN A 20 -12.93 -10.45 17.14
CA ASN A 20 -13.69 -11.52 17.78
C ASN A 20 -12.82 -12.35 18.75
N ASP A 21 -11.59 -12.70 18.34
CA ASP A 21 -10.72 -13.61 19.08
C ASP A 21 -9.79 -12.88 20.05
N PHE A 22 -9.40 -11.64 19.72
CA PHE A 22 -8.42 -10.87 20.51
C PHE A 22 -9.00 -9.59 21.13
N ASN A 23 -10.29 -9.29 20.90
CA ASN A 23 -10.96 -8.09 21.41
C ASN A 23 -10.22 -6.78 21.06
N VAL A 24 -9.67 -6.73 19.85
CA VAL A 24 -9.01 -5.53 19.33
C VAL A 24 -10.02 -4.67 18.60
N GLY A 25 -10.37 -3.52 19.17
CA GLY A 25 -11.34 -2.59 18.58
C GLY A 25 -10.79 -1.82 17.37
N LEU A 26 -11.67 -1.07 16.71
CA LEU A 26 -11.35 -0.21 15.57
C LEU A 26 -11.83 1.22 15.85
N TYR A 27 -10.91 2.17 15.87
CA TYR A 27 -11.22 3.60 15.87
C TYR A 27 -11.17 4.14 14.44
N THR A 28 -12.20 4.88 14.05
CA THR A 28 -12.28 5.54 12.75
C THR A 28 -11.94 7.03 12.83
N LYS A 29 -12.06 7.60 14.03
CA LYS A 29 -11.79 9.03 14.29
C LYS A 29 -10.99 9.17 15.58
N LEU A 30 -10.17 10.22 15.65
CA LEU A 30 -9.41 10.56 16.87
C LEU A 30 -10.32 10.85 18.06
N SER A 31 -11.52 11.40 17.82
CA SER A 31 -12.53 11.67 18.86
C SER A 31 -13.06 10.41 19.56
N ASP A 32 -12.87 9.25 18.96
CA ASP A 32 -13.36 7.97 19.53
C ASP A 32 -12.41 7.44 20.62
N VAL A 33 -11.15 7.95 20.65
CA VAL A 33 -10.13 7.53 21.60
C VAL A 33 -10.46 8.10 22.99
N LYS A 34 -10.45 7.23 23.99
CA LYS A 34 -10.72 7.58 25.39
C LYS A 34 -9.42 7.60 26.20
N ASP A 35 -9.46 8.28 27.33
CA ASP A 35 -8.37 8.26 28.32
C ASP A 35 -8.06 6.81 28.74
N ASN A 36 -6.77 6.49 28.83
CA ASN A 36 -6.23 5.17 29.20
C ASN A 36 -6.43 4.04 28.16
N ASP A 37 -6.95 4.33 26.97
CA ASP A 37 -6.97 3.35 25.89
C ASP A 37 -5.56 3.07 25.36
N THR A 38 -5.37 1.86 24.81
CA THR A 38 -4.18 1.54 24.02
C THR A 38 -4.53 1.67 22.55
N VAL A 39 -3.89 2.63 21.87
CA VAL A 39 -4.13 2.91 20.45
C VAL A 39 -2.96 2.39 19.63
N ILE A 40 -3.24 1.50 18.69
CA ILE A 40 -2.27 0.95 17.76
C ILE A 40 -2.37 1.74 16.45
N ILE A 41 -1.31 2.46 16.08
CA ILE A 41 -1.21 3.09 14.77
C ILE A 41 -0.90 2.00 13.75
N ARG A 42 -1.74 1.90 12.72
CA ARG A 42 -1.63 0.89 11.66
C ARG A 42 -0.36 1.02 10.83
N THR A 43 -0.08 -0.01 10.02
CA THR A 43 1.13 -0.11 9.17
C THR A 43 1.28 1.04 8.17
N HIS A 44 0.19 1.61 7.67
CA HIS A 44 0.18 2.76 6.75
C HIS A 44 0.50 4.12 7.41
N GLY A 45 0.60 4.13 8.74
CA GLY A 45 0.73 5.38 9.49
C GLY A 45 -0.55 6.21 9.54
N ILE A 46 -0.42 7.40 10.11
CA ILE A 46 -1.46 8.43 10.17
C ILE A 46 -0.84 9.79 9.86
N PRO A 47 -1.63 10.81 9.46
CA PRO A 47 -1.13 12.17 9.24
C PRO A 47 -0.39 12.75 10.45
N LYS A 48 0.59 13.63 10.18
CA LYS A 48 1.46 14.25 11.20
C LYS A 48 0.67 14.93 12.32
N ASP A 49 -0.39 15.68 11.97
CA ASP A 49 -1.21 16.39 12.94
C ASP A 49 -2.09 15.44 13.75
N ASP A 50 -2.59 14.37 13.15
CA ASP A 50 -3.33 13.33 13.85
C ASP A 50 -2.44 12.63 14.89
N LEU A 51 -1.18 12.33 14.53
CA LEU A 51 -0.20 11.77 15.46
C LEU A 51 0.10 12.74 16.60
N LYS A 52 0.22 14.05 16.30
CA LYS A 52 0.44 15.08 17.32
C LYS A 52 -0.75 15.17 18.26
N ASN A 53 -1.96 15.22 17.73
CA ASN A 53 -3.20 15.28 18.52
C ASN A 53 -3.37 14.03 19.39
N LEU A 54 -3.10 12.84 18.84
CA LEU A 54 -3.15 11.59 19.59
C LEU A 54 -2.17 11.58 20.78
N ARG A 55 -0.98 12.17 20.62
CA ARG A 55 0.02 12.31 21.70
C ARG A 55 -0.41 13.26 22.82
N LEU A 56 -1.34 14.16 22.56
CA LEU A 56 -1.89 15.07 23.58
C LEU A 56 -2.97 14.41 24.44
N GLN A 57 -3.52 13.27 23.99
CA GLN A 57 -4.48 12.47 24.75
C GLN A 57 -3.72 11.57 25.74
N LYS A 58 -4.39 11.15 26.81
CA LYS A 58 -3.81 10.25 27.83
C LYS A 58 -3.80 8.77 27.40
N ALA A 59 -3.92 8.47 26.12
CA ALA A 59 -3.87 7.14 25.57
C ALA A 59 -2.43 6.61 25.48
N LYS A 60 -2.26 5.30 25.67
CA LYS A 60 -1.01 4.60 25.36
C LYS A 60 -0.91 4.37 23.85
N ILE A 61 0.12 4.91 23.20
CA ILE A 61 0.30 4.79 21.75
C ILE A 61 1.31 3.67 21.45
N ILE A 62 0.90 2.71 20.63
CA ILE A 62 1.77 1.71 20.00
C ILE A 62 1.87 2.08 18.53
N ASN A 63 3.03 2.53 18.09
CA ASN A 63 3.23 2.89 16.69
C ASN A 63 3.73 1.69 15.90
N ALA A 64 2.83 1.05 15.14
CA ALA A 64 3.11 -0.06 14.24
C ALA A 64 3.29 0.38 12.77
N THR A 65 3.54 1.67 12.53
CA THR A 65 3.84 2.17 11.17
C THR A 65 5.05 1.43 10.60
N CYS A 66 4.90 0.87 9.41
CA CYS A 66 5.97 0.16 8.74
C CYS A 66 7.18 1.09 8.50
N PRO A 67 8.43 0.63 8.74
CA PRO A 67 9.62 1.42 8.45
C PRO A 67 9.69 1.93 7.01
N PHE A 68 9.22 1.15 6.04
CA PHE A 68 9.14 1.56 4.63
C PHE A 68 8.15 2.72 4.40
N VAL A 69 7.17 2.92 5.28
CA VAL A 69 6.26 4.07 5.25
C VAL A 69 6.85 5.27 5.99
N THR A 70 7.57 5.05 7.08
CA THR A 70 8.20 6.16 7.83
C THR A 70 9.36 6.80 7.05
N THR A 71 10.04 6.05 6.21
CA THR A 71 11.15 6.56 5.38
C THR A 71 10.70 7.68 4.45
N PRO A 72 9.70 7.53 3.56
CA PRO A 72 9.22 8.62 2.71
C PRO A 72 8.69 9.81 3.52
N GLN A 73 8.06 9.59 4.69
CA GLN A 73 7.64 10.69 5.58
C GLN A 73 8.83 11.56 6.00
N GLN A 74 9.95 10.94 6.41
CA GLN A 74 11.15 11.68 6.82
C GLN A 74 11.85 12.36 5.64
N ILE A 75 11.85 11.73 4.45
CA ILE A 75 12.38 12.32 3.21
C ILE A 75 11.58 13.56 2.84
N VAL A 76 10.26 13.48 2.78
CA VAL A 76 9.38 14.61 2.46
C VAL A 76 9.59 15.75 3.44
N LYS A 77 9.61 15.46 4.75
CA LYS A 77 9.89 16.46 5.79
C LYS A 77 11.23 17.15 5.59
N LYS A 78 12.29 16.39 5.30
CA LYS A 78 13.65 16.93 5.11
C LYS A 78 13.74 17.76 3.84
N MET A 79 13.27 17.22 2.72
CA MET A 79 13.39 17.89 1.41
C MET A 79 12.55 19.16 1.34
N SER A 80 11.33 19.15 1.88
CA SER A 80 10.50 20.34 1.98
C SER A 80 11.18 21.46 2.78
N LYS A 81 11.84 21.12 3.92
CA LYS A 81 12.64 22.08 4.70
C LYS A 81 13.86 22.63 3.96
N GLU A 82 14.45 21.84 3.07
CA GLU A 82 15.58 22.24 2.23
C GLU A 82 15.15 23.05 0.99
N GLY A 83 13.85 23.38 0.87
CA GLY A 83 13.30 24.22 -0.21
C GLY A 83 13.08 23.46 -1.51
N TYR A 84 12.80 22.17 -1.45
CA TYR A 84 12.37 21.36 -2.58
C TYR A 84 10.85 21.36 -2.69
N SER A 85 10.32 21.54 -3.89
CA SER A 85 8.96 21.12 -4.22
C SER A 85 8.89 19.60 -4.17
N ILE A 86 7.82 19.05 -3.62
CA ILE A 86 7.69 17.61 -3.41
C ILE A 86 6.75 17.02 -4.46
N LEU A 87 7.18 15.92 -5.07
CA LEU A 87 6.31 15.08 -5.90
C LEU A 87 6.18 13.69 -5.28
N ILE A 88 4.96 13.27 -5.03
CA ILE A 88 4.61 11.93 -4.54
C ILE A 88 3.93 11.15 -5.66
N PHE A 89 4.54 10.07 -6.12
CA PHE A 89 3.88 9.12 -7.01
C PHE A 89 3.02 8.17 -6.20
N GLY A 90 1.71 8.34 -6.23
CA GLY A 90 0.80 7.55 -5.40
C GLY A 90 -0.65 7.92 -5.61
N ASP A 91 -1.53 7.18 -4.94
CA ASP A 91 -2.96 7.46 -4.87
C ASP A 91 -3.22 8.46 -3.74
N ALA A 92 -3.73 9.65 -4.07
CA ALA A 92 -4.00 10.73 -3.12
C ALA A 92 -4.99 10.32 -2.02
N GLU A 93 -5.91 9.39 -2.32
CA GLU A 93 -6.88 8.91 -1.34
C GLU A 93 -6.31 7.82 -0.42
N HIS A 94 -5.15 7.24 -0.77
CA HIS A 94 -4.55 6.18 0.02
C HIS A 94 -4.00 6.69 1.36
N PRO A 95 -4.27 6.03 2.49
CA PRO A 95 -3.81 6.45 3.82
C PRO A 95 -2.31 6.68 3.96
N GLU A 96 -1.49 5.85 3.30
CA GLU A 96 -0.03 6.01 3.27
C GLU A 96 0.35 7.35 2.64
N VAL A 97 -0.23 7.68 1.48
CA VAL A 97 0.08 8.90 0.73
C VAL A 97 -0.37 10.14 1.51
N LYS A 98 -1.58 10.12 2.12
CA LYS A 98 -2.04 11.17 3.03
C LYS A 98 -1.08 11.37 4.21
N GLY A 99 -0.60 10.25 4.77
CA GLY A 99 0.42 10.28 5.81
C GLY A 99 1.71 10.93 5.35
N VAL A 100 2.26 10.53 4.20
CA VAL A 100 3.50 11.08 3.63
C VAL A 100 3.35 12.56 3.29
N GLN A 101 2.28 12.94 2.59
CA GLN A 101 1.97 14.32 2.23
C GLN A 101 2.00 15.25 3.44
N SER A 102 1.40 14.83 4.55
CA SER A 102 1.26 15.66 5.77
C SER A 102 2.59 16.10 6.39
N TYR A 103 3.71 15.50 5.99
CA TYR A 103 5.05 15.87 6.45
C TYR A 103 5.70 16.99 5.63
N GLY A 104 5.11 17.41 4.51
CA GLY A 104 5.54 18.61 3.79
C GLY A 104 5.33 19.87 4.61
N GLU A 105 6.27 20.83 4.57
CA GLU A 105 6.14 22.10 5.29
C GLU A 105 5.17 23.05 4.58
N ASP A 106 5.21 23.12 3.24
CA ASP A 106 4.27 23.84 2.40
C ASP A 106 3.37 22.86 1.65
N GLN A 107 2.13 22.72 2.09
CA GLN A 107 1.18 21.76 1.51
C GLN A 107 0.78 22.11 0.08
N ASP A 108 0.84 23.39 -0.31
CA ASP A 108 0.55 23.84 -1.66
C ASP A 108 1.69 23.50 -2.66
N ASP A 109 2.85 23.07 -2.15
CA ASP A 109 4.01 22.64 -2.95
C ASP A 109 4.32 21.14 -2.76
N VAL A 110 3.35 20.38 -2.28
CA VAL A 110 3.35 18.92 -2.26
C VAL A 110 2.33 18.42 -3.30
N HIS A 111 2.85 17.91 -4.39
CA HIS A 111 2.05 17.42 -5.51
C HIS A 111 1.94 15.89 -5.46
N ILE A 112 0.78 15.37 -5.76
CA ILE A 112 0.53 13.93 -5.84
C ILE A 112 0.04 13.62 -7.24
N ILE A 113 0.61 12.58 -7.86
CA ILE A 113 0.19 12.10 -9.18
C ILE A 113 0.03 10.59 -9.18
N LEU A 114 -0.88 10.10 -9.97
CA LEU A 114 -1.11 8.67 -10.19
C LEU A 114 -0.55 8.19 -11.52
N GLU A 115 -0.46 9.07 -12.51
CA GLU A 115 0.02 8.76 -13.86
C GLU A 115 1.11 9.76 -14.31
N PRO A 116 2.13 9.28 -15.09
CA PRO A 116 3.20 10.14 -15.59
C PRO A 116 2.71 11.33 -16.44
N SER A 117 1.58 11.16 -17.13
CA SER A 117 0.99 12.20 -17.98
C SER A 117 0.56 13.46 -17.21
N GLU A 118 0.31 13.36 -15.91
CA GLU A 118 -0.10 14.48 -15.06
C GLU A 118 1.03 15.50 -14.81
N ILE A 119 2.31 15.09 -14.99
CA ILE A 119 3.47 15.98 -14.78
C ILE A 119 3.42 17.24 -15.65
N LYS A 120 2.84 17.15 -16.85
CA LYS A 120 2.78 18.28 -17.78
C LYS A 120 2.00 19.47 -17.22
N ASP A 121 1.01 19.19 -16.34
CA ASP A 121 0.07 20.16 -15.79
C ASP A 121 0.55 20.71 -14.43
N LEU A 122 1.65 20.18 -13.88
CA LEU A 122 2.18 20.61 -12.58
C LEU A 122 2.98 21.90 -12.69
N ILE A 123 2.74 22.79 -11.74
CA ILE A 123 3.51 24.01 -11.52
C ILE A 123 4.17 23.90 -10.14
N PHE A 124 5.49 23.76 -10.15
CA PHE A 124 6.29 23.72 -8.93
C PHE A 124 6.67 25.14 -8.50
N LYS A 125 6.62 25.41 -7.21
CA LYS A 125 7.05 26.71 -6.67
C LYS A 125 8.56 26.89 -6.72
N ASN A 126 9.31 25.77 -6.68
CA ASN A 126 10.76 25.75 -6.67
C ASN A 126 11.33 25.06 -7.91
N ASN A 127 12.58 25.43 -8.29
CA ASN A 127 13.31 24.78 -9.38
C ASN A 127 14.03 23.49 -8.94
N LYS A 128 13.87 23.10 -7.68
CA LYS A 128 14.43 21.90 -7.07
C LYS A 128 13.28 20.98 -6.71
N ILE A 129 13.28 19.78 -7.22
CA ILE A 129 12.21 18.79 -7.01
C ILE A 129 12.78 17.62 -6.25
N ALA A 130 12.07 17.17 -5.23
CA ALA A 130 12.30 15.87 -4.59
C ALA A 130 11.11 14.95 -4.84
N THR A 131 11.37 13.72 -5.30
CA THR A 131 10.30 12.77 -5.58
C THR A 131 10.44 11.49 -4.78
N VAL A 132 9.31 11.00 -4.28
CA VAL A 132 9.11 9.72 -3.59
C VAL A 132 7.95 8.96 -4.23
N ALA A 133 7.86 7.67 -3.99
CA ALA A 133 6.76 6.83 -4.45
C ALA A 133 6.04 6.18 -3.27
N GLN A 134 4.74 5.94 -3.42
CA GLN A 134 3.99 5.03 -2.54
C GLN A 134 4.61 3.64 -2.62
N THR A 135 4.72 2.97 -1.48
CA THR A 135 5.48 1.72 -1.32
C THR A 135 5.05 0.57 -2.23
N THR A 136 3.82 0.61 -2.75
CA THR A 136 3.22 -0.48 -3.55
C THR A 136 3.14 -0.18 -5.05
N LYS A 137 3.71 0.94 -5.54
CA LYS A 137 3.63 1.33 -6.96
C LYS A 137 4.57 0.53 -7.85
N LYS A 138 4.30 0.55 -9.18
CA LYS A 138 5.15 -0.07 -10.20
C LYS A 138 6.41 0.77 -10.45
N LYS A 139 7.58 0.12 -10.48
CA LYS A 139 8.88 0.77 -10.68
C LYS A 139 8.98 1.41 -12.06
N GLU A 140 8.47 0.75 -13.09
CA GLU A 140 8.50 1.21 -14.47
C GLU A 140 7.81 2.58 -14.61
N LYS A 141 6.61 2.72 -14.06
CA LYS A 141 5.89 4.01 -14.05
C LYS A 141 6.64 5.09 -13.28
N TYR A 142 7.29 4.72 -12.15
CA TYR A 142 8.08 5.68 -11.40
C TYR A 142 9.29 6.17 -12.19
N LEU A 143 9.95 5.30 -12.96
CA LEU A 143 11.05 5.69 -13.85
C LEU A 143 10.59 6.63 -14.97
N GLU A 144 9.40 6.45 -15.53
CA GLU A 144 8.82 7.40 -16.50
C GLU A 144 8.64 8.79 -15.89
N ILE A 145 8.13 8.85 -14.63
CA ILE A 145 7.97 10.09 -13.87
C ILE A 145 9.33 10.77 -13.65
N VAL A 146 10.34 10.02 -13.20
CA VAL A 146 11.69 10.52 -12.97
C VAL A 146 12.28 11.10 -14.24
N ASN A 147 12.17 10.38 -15.36
CA ASN A 147 12.65 10.86 -16.66
C ASN A 147 11.98 12.18 -17.06
N ALA A 148 10.66 12.28 -16.90
CA ALA A 148 9.94 13.50 -17.23
C ALA A 148 10.34 14.68 -16.32
N LEU A 149 10.60 14.43 -15.03
CA LEU A 149 11.07 15.47 -14.10
C LEU A 149 12.46 15.99 -14.46
N VAL A 150 13.40 15.09 -14.76
CA VAL A 150 14.78 15.46 -15.10
C VAL A 150 14.84 16.30 -16.39
N LEU A 151 13.96 16.04 -17.35
CA LEU A 151 13.91 16.83 -18.60
C LEU A 151 13.38 18.25 -18.38
N LYS A 152 12.60 18.51 -17.34
CA LYS A 152 11.96 19.81 -17.08
C LYS A 152 12.66 20.64 -16.01
N ASN A 153 13.38 20.02 -15.08
CA ASN A 153 13.89 20.68 -13.89
C ASN A 153 15.42 20.58 -13.81
N LYS A 154 16.06 21.62 -13.25
CA LYS A 154 17.52 21.69 -13.15
C LYS A 154 18.11 20.79 -12.06
N GLU A 155 17.35 20.56 -10.99
CA GLU A 155 17.76 19.71 -9.88
C GLU A 155 16.60 18.80 -9.48
N VAL A 156 16.82 17.48 -9.55
CA VAL A 156 15.85 16.47 -9.13
C VAL A 156 16.53 15.48 -8.21
N ARG A 157 16.00 15.34 -7.00
CA ARG A 157 16.40 14.29 -6.05
C ARG A 157 15.36 13.17 -6.07
N VAL A 158 15.83 12.00 -6.44
CA VAL A 158 14.99 10.80 -6.59
C VAL A 158 15.23 9.85 -5.42
N PHE A 159 14.16 9.48 -4.75
CA PHE A 159 14.19 8.50 -3.67
C PHE A 159 13.30 7.32 -4.05
N ASN A 160 13.91 6.17 -4.32
CA ASN A 160 13.15 4.94 -4.52
C ASN A 160 12.63 4.45 -3.17
N THR A 161 11.38 4.75 -2.89
CA THR A 161 10.68 4.37 -1.65
C THR A 161 9.68 3.23 -1.87
N ILE A 162 9.69 2.61 -3.05
CA ILE A 162 8.92 1.39 -3.30
C ILE A 162 9.54 0.26 -2.46
N CYS A 163 8.72 -0.51 -1.77
CA CYS A 163 9.18 -1.56 -0.86
C CYS A 163 9.81 -2.73 -1.62
N ASP A 164 10.99 -3.22 -1.18
CA ASP A 164 11.68 -4.35 -1.81
C ASP A 164 10.81 -5.62 -1.83
N ALA A 165 10.10 -5.92 -0.75
CA ALA A 165 9.14 -7.03 -0.71
C ALA A 165 8.02 -6.88 -1.75
N THR A 166 7.65 -5.65 -2.11
CA THR A 166 6.70 -5.38 -3.21
C THR A 166 7.30 -5.76 -4.55
N PHE A 167 8.58 -5.44 -4.79
CA PHE A 167 9.26 -5.81 -6.03
C PHE A 167 9.40 -7.30 -6.19
N GLU A 168 9.92 -7.97 -5.16
CA GLU A 168 10.12 -9.41 -5.17
C GLU A 168 8.81 -10.15 -5.45
N ASN A 169 7.72 -9.74 -4.80
CA ASN A 169 6.40 -10.30 -5.04
C ASN A 169 5.88 -10.00 -6.46
N GLN A 170 6.10 -8.80 -6.98
CA GLN A 170 5.67 -8.41 -8.33
C GLN A 170 6.43 -9.18 -9.41
N ASP A 171 7.75 -9.33 -9.26
CA ASP A 171 8.57 -10.07 -10.21
C ASP A 171 8.25 -11.57 -10.17
N ALA A 172 8.12 -12.16 -8.98
CA ALA A 172 7.72 -13.55 -8.81
C ALA A 172 6.32 -13.83 -9.40
N ALA A 173 5.36 -12.93 -9.18
CA ALA A 173 4.02 -13.06 -9.74
C ALA A 173 4.02 -12.92 -11.28
N ARG A 174 4.84 -12.01 -11.83
CA ARG A 174 5.03 -11.86 -13.27
C ARG A 174 5.59 -13.13 -13.90
N ASP A 175 6.62 -13.72 -13.30
CA ASP A 175 7.25 -14.90 -13.85
C ASP A 175 6.35 -16.13 -13.72
N LEU A 176 5.74 -16.34 -12.55
CA LEU A 176 4.79 -17.44 -12.35
C LEU A 176 3.61 -17.35 -13.32
N SER A 177 3.08 -16.15 -13.57
CA SER A 177 1.92 -15.96 -14.46
C SER A 177 2.18 -16.32 -15.93
N LYS A 178 3.44 -16.42 -16.36
CA LYS A 178 3.84 -16.90 -17.70
C LYS A 178 3.83 -18.42 -17.82
N GLU A 179 3.89 -19.14 -16.70
CA GLU A 179 4.10 -20.58 -16.67
C GLU A 179 2.83 -21.39 -16.36
N VAL A 180 1.75 -20.70 -15.94
CA VAL A 180 0.54 -21.36 -15.44
C VAL A 180 -0.69 -21.09 -16.29
N ASP A 181 -1.72 -21.98 -16.18
CA ASP A 181 -2.99 -21.86 -16.89
C ASP A 181 -4.00 -20.97 -16.16
N VAL A 182 -3.87 -20.87 -14.83
CA VAL A 182 -4.73 -20.09 -13.94
C VAL A 182 -3.87 -19.43 -12.87
N MET A 183 -4.15 -18.17 -12.54
CA MET A 183 -3.55 -17.44 -11.41
C MET A 183 -4.61 -17.08 -10.38
N ILE A 184 -4.34 -17.40 -9.13
CA ILE A 184 -5.13 -16.95 -7.99
C ILE A 184 -4.31 -15.92 -7.22
N VAL A 185 -4.84 -14.72 -7.10
CA VAL A 185 -4.24 -13.61 -6.35
C VAL A 185 -5.06 -13.40 -5.08
N ILE A 186 -4.48 -13.72 -3.92
CA ILE A 186 -5.18 -13.69 -2.64
C ILE A 186 -4.88 -12.37 -1.91
N GLY A 187 -5.92 -11.69 -1.45
CA GLY A 187 -5.78 -10.51 -0.59
C GLY A 187 -6.92 -9.52 -0.73
N GLY A 188 -6.94 -8.52 0.14
CA GLY A 188 -8.02 -7.56 0.21
C GLY A 188 -8.23 -6.79 -1.09
N LYS A 189 -9.46 -6.73 -1.57
CA LYS A 189 -9.85 -6.01 -2.80
C LYS A 189 -9.58 -4.50 -2.71
N ASN A 190 -9.41 -3.98 -1.50
CA ASN A 190 -9.03 -2.59 -1.24
C ASN A 190 -7.52 -2.38 -1.08
N SER A 191 -6.71 -3.46 -1.10
CA SER A 191 -5.25 -3.39 -1.03
C SER A 191 -4.64 -2.91 -2.35
N SER A 192 -3.86 -1.84 -2.30
CA SER A 192 -3.11 -1.33 -3.46
C SER A 192 -2.13 -2.37 -4.00
N ASN A 193 -1.39 -3.06 -3.10
CA ASN A 193 -0.44 -4.11 -3.48
C ASN A 193 -1.14 -5.29 -4.16
N THR A 194 -2.27 -5.78 -3.61
CA THR A 194 -3.02 -6.91 -4.19
C THR A 194 -3.56 -6.58 -5.59
N LYS A 195 -4.10 -5.35 -5.77
CA LYS A 195 -4.54 -4.88 -7.09
C LYS A 195 -3.40 -4.83 -8.11
N GLN A 196 -2.21 -4.40 -7.69
CA GLN A 196 -1.02 -4.37 -8.56
C GLN A 196 -0.58 -5.79 -8.95
N LEU A 197 -0.53 -6.73 -8.00
CA LEU A 197 -0.22 -8.14 -8.30
C LEU A 197 -1.22 -8.72 -9.31
N HIS A 198 -2.52 -8.50 -9.10
CA HIS A 198 -3.55 -8.96 -10.02
C HIS A 198 -3.39 -8.37 -11.43
N SER A 199 -3.12 -7.06 -11.52
CA SER A 199 -2.85 -6.41 -12.82
C SER A 199 -1.64 -7.02 -13.53
N ILE A 200 -0.56 -7.33 -12.80
CA ILE A 200 0.65 -7.95 -13.36
C ILE A 200 0.37 -9.38 -13.85
N CYS A 201 -0.39 -10.16 -13.08
CA CYS A 201 -0.78 -11.52 -13.49
C CYS A 201 -1.63 -11.51 -14.76
N LEU A 202 -2.60 -10.57 -14.86
CA LEU A 202 -3.45 -10.42 -16.04
C LEU A 202 -2.69 -10.07 -17.33
N GLU A 203 -1.53 -9.42 -17.22
CA GLU A 203 -0.68 -9.11 -18.38
C GLU A 203 -0.17 -10.38 -19.10
N ASN A 204 -0.05 -11.51 -18.39
CA ASN A 204 0.52 -12.76 -18.90
C ASN A 204 -0.47 -13.94 -18.86
N CYS A 205 -1.37 -13.99 -17.90
CA CYS A 205 -2.38 -15.04 -17.72
C CYS A 205 -3.76 -14.39 -17.64
N THR A 206 -4.56 -14.54 -18.71
CA THR A 206 -5.92 -13.98 -18.77
C THR A 206 -6.89 -14.61 -17.76
N ASN A 207 -6.59 -15.84 -17.30
CA ASN A 207 -7.35 -16.53 -16.25
C ASN A 207 -6.78 -16.20 -14.86
N SER A 208 -6.66 -14.91 -14.55
CA SER A 208 -6.20 -14.44 -13.25
C SER A 208 -7.37 -13.90 -12.44
N TYR A 209 -7.54 -14.42 -11.23
CA TYR A 209 -8.66 -14.09 -10.36
C TYR A 209 -8.16 -13.54 -9.04
N LEU A 210 -8.76 -12.42 -8.59
CA LEU A 210 -8.48 -11.79 -7.30
C LEU A 210 -9.58 -12.19 -6.32
N ILE A 211 -9.18 -12.81 -5.21
CA ILE A 211 -10.08 -13.28 -4.15
C ILE A 211 -9.60 -12.80 -2.77
N GLU A 212 -10.52 -12.65 -1.84
CA GLU A 212 -10.18 -12.34 -0.44
C GLU A 212 -10.01 -13.60 0.41
N ASN A 213 -10.77 -14.67 0.10
CA ASN A 213 -10.73 -15.96 0.82
C ASN A 213 -11.19 -17.12 -0.08
N ASP A 214 -11.19 -18.33 0.48
CA ASP A 214 -11.53 -19.58 -0.21
C ASP A 214 -12.99 -19.69 -0.66
N THR A 215 -13.91 -18.94 -0.04
CA THR A 215 -15.35 -18.98 -0.41
C THR A 215 -15.63 -18.34 -1.77
N GLU A 216 -14.71 -17.50 -2.26
CA GLU A 216 -14.82 -16.86 -3.57
C GLU A 216 -14.29 -17.73 -4.73
N LEU A 217 -13.71 -18.90 -4.44
CA LEU A 217 -13.21 -19.81 -5.46
C LEU A 217 -14.37 -20.46 -6.23
N ASP A 218 -14.25 -20.44 -7.56
CA ASP A 218 -15.16 -21.15 -8.46
C ASP A 218 -14.42 -22.32 -9.13
N SER A 219 -14.90 -23.55 -8.94
CA SER A 219 -14.31 -24.76 -9.52
C SER A 219 -14.26 -24.72 -11.04
N SER A 220 -15.13 -23.97 -11.69
CA SER A 220 -15.14 -23.81 -13.16
C SER A 220 -13.87 -23.17 -13.70
N TRP A 221 -13.14 -22.37 -12.90
CA TRP A 221 -11.87 -21.74 -13.31
C TRP A 221 -10.78 -22.77 -13.59
N PHE A 222 -10.88 -23.95 -13.01
CA PHE A 222 -9.85 -25.02 -13.07
C PHE A 222 -10.17 -26.11 -14.11
N VAL A 223 -11.34 -26.05 -14.76
CA VAL A 223 -11.72 -27.04 -15.76
C VAL A 223 -10.75 -27.04 -16.94
N ASN A 224 -10.18 -28.20 -17.27
CA ASN A 224 -9.16 -28.40 -18.31
C ASN A 224 -7.87 -27.60 -18.10
N LYS A 225 -7.54 -27.23 -16.87
CA LYS A 225 -6.30 -26.55 -16.47
C LYS A 225 -5.36 -27.55 -15.80
N LYS A 226 -4.04 -27.42 -16.06
CA LYS A 226 -3.01 -28.33 -15.52
C LYS A 226 -2.24 -27.70 -14.37
N LEU A 227 -1.99 -26.38 -14.47
CA LEU A 227 -1.18 -25.66 -13.51
C LEU A 227 -1.93 -24.43 -12.99
N CYS A 228 -2.02 -24.34 -11.67
CA CYS A 228 -2.53 -23.16 -10.97
C CYS A 228 -1.40 -22.50 -10.20
N GLY A 229 -1.14 -21.23 -10.48
CA GLY A 229 -0.24 -20.37 -9.70
C GLY A 229 -1.00 -19.63 -8.62
N ILE A 230 -0.39 -19.49 -7.45
CA ILE A 230 -0.96 -18.76 -6.33
C ILE A 230 0.04 -17.69 -5.90
N THR A 231 -0.44 -16.45 -5.75
CA THR A 231 0.29 -15.35 -5.14
C THR A 231 -0.60 -14.62 -4.15
N ALA A 232 0.00 -13.91 -3.20
CA ALA A 232 -0.76 -13.21 -2.17
C ALA A 232 -0.22 -11.80 -1.92
N GLY A 233 -1.12 -10.89 -1.59
CA GLY A 233 -0.73 -9.56 -1.12
C GLY A 233 0.09 -9.63 0.17
N ALA A 234 1.06 -8.71 0.35
CA ALA A 234 1.99 -8.69 1.48
C ALA A 234 1.31 -8.67 2.87
N SER A 235 0.07 -8.25 2.96
CA SER A 235 -0.71 -8.25 4.20
C SER A 235 -1.70 -9.41 4.33
N THR A 236 -1.64 -10.40 3.43
CA THR A 236 -2.53 -11.57 3.49
C THR A 236 -1.98 -12.58 4.51
N PRO A 237 -2.75 -12.94 5.55
CA PRO A 237 -2.30 -13.92 6.53
C PRO A 237 -2.13 -15.32 5.95
N ASP A 238 -1.13 -16.06 6.44
CA ASP A 238 -0.85 -17.44 6.00
C ASP A 238 -2.05 -18.38 6.15
N TRP A 239 -2.87 -18.23 7.19
CA TRP A 239 -4.02 -19.08 7.39
C TRP A 239 -5.06 -18.97 6.27
N ILE A 240 -5.24 -17.77 5.67
CA ILE A 240 -6.11 -17.57 4.50
C ILE A 240 -5.49 -18.24 3.27
N ILE A 241 -4.17 -18.09 3.08
CA ILE A 241 -3.46 -18.72 1.96
C ILE A 241 -3.63 -20.25 2.04
N GLN A 242 -3.43 -20.84 3.20
CA GLN A 242 -3.57 -22.28 3.41
C GLN A 242 -5.01 -22.78 3.16
N GLN A 243 -6.03 -22.02 3.58
CA GLN A 243 -7.43 -22.36 3.28
C GLN A 243 -7.71 -22.36 1.77
N VAL A 244 -7.23 -21.35 1.04
CA VAL A 244 -7.36 -21.27 -0.42
C VAL A 244 -6.65 -22.45 -1.09
N VAL A 245 -5.42 -22.76 -0.70
CA VAL A 245 -4.64 -23.89 -1.24
C VAL A 245 -5.41 -25.21 -1.01
N GLY A 246 -5.81 -25.50 0.23
CA GLY A 246 -6.55 -26.71 0.56
C GLY A 246 -7.89 -26.83 -0.18
N LYS A 247 -8.57 -25.71 -0.45
CA LYS A 247 -9.79 -25.70 -1.25
C LYS A 247 -9.54 -26.04 -2.72
N ILE A 248 -8.48 -25.45 -3.31
CA ILE A 248 -8.09 -25.75 -4.71
C ILE A 248 -7.72 -27.22 -4.85
N GLU A 249 -6.95 -27.79 -3.92
CA GLU A 249 -6.60 -29.21 -3.90
C GLU A 249 -7.83 -30.13 -3.83
N SER A 250 -8.94 -29.67 -3.22
CA SER A 250 -10.19 -30.42 -3.12
C SER A 250 -11.02 -30.47 -4.42
N PHE A 251 -10.67 -29.67 -5.43
CA PHE A 251 -11.33 -29.68 -6.74
C PHE A 251 -10.79 -30.76 -7.69
N ASN A 252 -9.72 -31.46 -7.32
CA ASN A 252 -9.07 -32.54 -8.08
C ASN A 252 -9.77 -33.89 -7.89
#